data_e136a22665126ca960405d98ecfe36b0
#
_entry.id   e136a22665126ca960405d98ecfe36b0
#
_cell.length_a   1.000
_cell.length_b   1.000
_cell.length_c   1.000
_cell.angle_alpha   90.00
_cell.angle_beta   90.00
_cell.angle_gamma   90.00
#
_symmetry.space_group_name_H-M   'P 1'
#
loop_
_entity.id
_entity.type
_entity.pdbx_description
1 polymer ?
#
loop_
_entity_poly.entity_id
_entity_poly.type
_entity_poly.pdbx_seq_one_letter_code
_entity_poly.pdbx_strand_id
1 'polypeptide(L)'
;ERRQRIDNNPGVILQEMVLSELWKGHPYEITVIGNMDEVAALTPADGMAFYKEYYSPENAILVVAGDVTPEEVRALAEEHYGVIAPTGTAHGERKWAPVPPLTETKELVYSDPKVRQPSWSRYYSGTSETRDRELSYALDVGLEVLGGGMTSRLYQSLVEDQQVAISANTFAWTTLHDEGPALITASPAPGVALEDLEAAVMAEVEKVIDEGFTDAEVERARNKLAAQAIYARDSQSNMANTFGSTLALGGSVDDVLNYPDAMRAITTEQAIAAVREVFGSDRHYIEAHLLPAEGDS
;
A
#
# COMPACT_ATOMS: atom_id res chain seq x y z
N GLU A 1 15.87 -6.38 -15.29
CA GLU A 1 14.56 -5.96 -14.78
C GLU A 1 14.69 -4.76 -13.83
N ARG A 2 15.52 -4.82 -12.78
CA ARG A 2 15.71 -3.71 -11.84
C ARG A 2 16.09 -2.41 -12.54
N ARG A 3 17.08 -2.42 -13.46
CA ARG A 3 17.47 -1.24 -14.24
C ARG A 3 16.31 -0.65 -15.05
N GLN A 4 15.44 -1.49 -15.59
CA GLN A 4 14.29 -1.03 -16.38
C GLN A 4 13.18 -0.44 -15.51
N ARG A 5 12.90 -1.05 -14.37
CA ARG A 5 11.78 -0.66 -13.49
C ARG A 5 12.14 0.49 -12.56
N ILE A 6 13.33 0.48 -12.00
CA ILE A 6 13.74 1.45 -10.97
C ILE A 6 14.62 2.54 -11.56
N ASP A 7 15.80 2.23 -12.09
CA ASP A 7 16.79 3.23 -12.46
C ASP A 7 16.33 4.21 -13.57
N ASN A 8 15.27 3.86 -14.29
CA ASN A 8 14.66 4.72 -15.30
C ASN A 8 13.39 5.45 -14.83
N ASN A 9 12.99 5.26 -13.57
CA ASN A 9 11.77 5.85 -13.02
C ASN A 9 12.08 6.68 -11.78
N PRO A 10 12.23 8.02 -11.90
CA PRO A 10 12.55 8.89 -10.79
C PRO A 10 11.60 8.76 -9.58
N GLY A 11 10.30 8.58 -9.85
CA GLY A 11 9.33 8.40 -8.78
C GLY A 11 9.54 7.10 -7.98
N VAL A 12 9.94 6.02 -8.65
CA VAL A 12 10.25 4.75 -7.97
C VAL A 12 11.56 4.84 -7.19
N ILE A 13 12.55 5.58 -7.70
CA ILE A 13 13.80 5.83 -6.95
C ILE A 13 13.49 6.57 -5.65
N LEU A 14 12.72 7.66 -5.72
CA LEU A 14 12.33 8.41 -4.53
C LEU A 14 11.52 7.53 -3.57
N GLN A 15 10.57 6.75 -4.07
CA GLN A 15 9.80 5.81 -3.25
C GLN A 15 10.71 4.79 -2.54
N GLU A 16 11.71 4.24 -3.23
CA GLU A 16 12.68 3.31 -2.64
C GLU A 16 13.47 3.98 -1.50
N MET A 17 13.91 5.24 -1.69
CA MET A 17 14.55 6.03 -0.65
C MET A 17 13.65 6.23 0.57
N VAL A 18 12.39 6.58 0.35
CA VAL A 18 11.39 6.76 1.43
C VAL A 18 11.16 5.48 2.20
N LEU A 19 10.91 4.37 1.50
CA LEU A 19 10.61 3.09 2.13
C LEU A 19 11.82 2.54 2.91
N SER A 20 13.03 2.77 2.41
CA SER A 20 14.26 2.42 3.13
C SER A 20 14.43 3.19 4.44
N GLU A 21 14.04 4.46 4.50
CA GLU A 21 14.06 5.23 5.74
C GLU A 21 12.87 4.89 6.66
N LEU A 22 11.67 4.67 6.09
CA LEU A 22 10.45 4.34 6.84
C LEU A 22 10.59 3.00 7.58
N TRP A 23 11.21 2.01 6.93
CA TRP A 23 11.34 0.66 7.46
C TRP A 23 12.78 0.30 7.88
N LYS A 24 13.58 1.31 8.18
CA LYS A 24 14.99 1.13 8.55
C LYS A 24 15.19 0.10 9.67
N GLY A 25 15.98 -0.92 9.37
CA GLY A 25 16.23 -2.04 10.29
C GLY A 25 15.14 -3.13 10.28
N HIS A 26 14.10 -3.00 9.47
CA HIS A 26 13.08 -4.02 9.24
C HIS A 26 13.31 -4.70 7.87
N PRO A 27 12.92 -5.98 7.68
CA PRO A 27 13.07 -6.65 6.37
C PRO A 27 12.42 -5.92 5.18
N TYR A 28 11.41 -5.08 5.40
CA TYR A 28 10.78 -4.27 4.36
C TYR A 28 11.66 -3.11 3.85
N GLU A 29 12.73 -2.76 4.55
CA GLU A 29 13.71 -1.77 4.10
C GLU A 29 14.25 -2.09 2.71
N ILE A 30 14.34 -3.40 2.39
CA ILE A 30 14.78 -3.88 1.08
C ILE A 30 13.55 -4.18 0.23
N THR A 31 13.42 -3.49 -0.89
CA THR A 31 12.31 -3.74 -1.82
C THR A 31 12.37 -5.15 -2.40
N VAL A 32 11.21 -5.67 -2.86
CA VAL A 32 11.10 -7.05 -3.40
C VAL A 32 12.10 -7.34 -4.52
N ILE A 33 12.47 -6.32 -5.31
CA ILE A 33 13.44 -6.48 -6.40
C ILE A 33 14.90 -6.51 -5.91
N GLY A 34 15.15 -6.22 -4.64
CA GLY A 34 16.46 -6.22 -4.01
C GLY A 34 17.34 -5.02 -4.36
N ASN A 35 18.49 -4.89 -3.71
CA ASN A 35 19.49 -3.87 -4.02
C ASN A 35 20.32 -4.28 -5.24
N MET A 36 20.77 -3.29 -6.03
CA MET A 36 21.47 -3.56 -7.30
C MET A 36 22.72 -4.45 -7.12
N ASP A 37 23.53 -4.16 -6.10
CA ASP A 37 24.78 -4.89 -5.87
C ASP A 37 24.52 -6.35 -5.44
N GLU A 38 23.49 -6.57 -4.59
CA GLU A 38 23.08 -7.90 -4.18
C GLU A 38 22.51 -8.69 -5.35
N VAL A 39 21.61 -8.09 -6.14
CA VAL A 39 21.03 -8.74 -7.33
C VAL A 39 22.09 -9.06 -8.37
N ALA A 40 23.10 -8.18 -8.55
CA ALA A 40 24.21 -8.42 -9.47
C ALA A 40 25.16 -9.53 -9.02
N ALA A 41 25.23 -9.80 -7.71
CA ALA A 41 26.06 -10.86 -7.13
C ALA A 41 25.37 -12.23 -7.12
N LEU A 42 24.04 -12.30 -7.32
CA LEU A 42 23.29 -13.57 -7.30
C LEU A 42 23.78 -14.53 -8.40
N THR A 43 23.96 -15.77 -8.03
CA THR A 43 24.30 -16.85 -8.94
C THR A 43 23.14 -17.82 -9.12
N PRO A 44 23.14 -18.66 -10.19
CA PRO A 44 22.17 -19.74 -10.32
C PRO A 44 22.17 -20.72 -9.13
N ALA A 45 23.33 -20.88 -8.44
CA ALA A 45 23.44 -21.73 -7.26
C ALA A 45 22.67 -21.17 -6.07
N ASP A 46 22.72 -19.83 -5.86
CA ASP A 46 21.97 -19.15 -4.80
C ASP A 46 20.45 -19.27 -5.03
N GLY A 47 20.00 -19.06 -6.28
CA GLY A 47 18.61 -19.24 -6.66
C GLY A 47 18.13 -20.69 -6.44
N MET A 48 18.95 -21.68 -6.79
CA MET A 48 18.62 -23.08 -6.56
C MET A 48 18.62 -23.48 -5.08
N ALA A 49 19.50 -22.89 -4.28
CA ALA A 49 19.52 -23.11 -2.83
C ALA A 49 18.23 -22.57 -2.19
N PHE A 50 17.86 -21.32 -2.52
CA PHE A 50 16.63 -20.71 -2.07
C PHE A 50 15.38 -21.50 -2.50
N TYR A 51 15.32 -21.93 -3.78
CA TYR A 51 14.22 -22.74 -4.28
C TYR A 51 14.05 -24.03 -3.48
N LYS A 52 15.14 -24.77 -3.25
CA LYS A 52 15.10 -26.04 -2.49
C LYS A 52 14.71 -25.84 -1.03
N GLU A 53 15.01 -24.69 -0.45
CA GLU A 53 14.70 -24.39 0.94
C GLU A 53 13.25 -23.98 1.14
N TYR A 54 12.74 -23.10 0.27
CA TYR A 54 11.46 -22.42 0.51
C TYR A 54 10.29 -22.92 -0.35
N TYR A 55 10.55 -23.52 -1.52
CA TYR A 55 9.49 -23.96 -2.41
C TYR A 55 9.14 -25.42 -2.14
N SER A 56 8.09 -25.62 -1.38
CA SER A 56 7.59 -26.94 -0.99
C SER A 56 6.06 -26.92 -0.90
N PRO A 57 5.38 -28.05 -1.20
CA PRO A 57 3.92 -28.13 -1.11
C PRO A 57 3.37 -27.76 0.27
N GLU A 58 4.08 -28.10 1.34
CA GLU A 58 3.68 -27.74 2.71
C GLU A 58 3.75 -26.24 3.02
N ASN A 59 4.43 -25.45 2.17
CA ASN A 59 4.56 -23.99 2.29
C ASN A 59 3.92 -23.28 1.09
N ALA A 60 2.93 -23.89 0.44
CA ALA A 60 2.30 -23.34 -0.75
C ALA A 60 0.77 -23.33 -0.62
N ILE A 61 0.16 -22.34 -1.23
CA ILE A 61 -1.29 -22.22 -1.36
C ILE A 61 -1.62 -22.27 -2.86
N LEU A 62 -2.42 -23.25 -3.27
CA LEU A 62 -2.92 -23.36 -4.63
C LEU A 62 -4.32 -22.76 -4.70
N VAL A 63 -4.47 -21.72 -5.51
CA VAL A 63 -5.79 -21.14 -5.81
C VAL A 63 -6.09 -21.33 -7.29
N VAL A 64 -7.23 -21.91 -7.59
CA VAL A 64 -7.69 -22.15 -8.96
C VAL A 64 -9.04 -21.48 -9.15
N ALA A 65 -9.14 -20.64 -10.19
CA ALA A 65 -10.38 -20.00 -10.57
C ALA A 65 -10.62 -20.22 -12.08
N GLY A 66 -11.79 -20.74 -12.42
CA GLY A 66 -12.13 -21.08 -13.81
C GLY A 66 -13.36 -21.97 -13.88
N ASP A 67 -13.65 -22.47 -15.08
CA ASP A 67 -14.73 -23.43 -15.33
C ASP A 67 -14.27 -24.85 -14.98
N VAL A 68 -14.18 -25.13 -13.68
CA VAL A 68 -13.71 -26.42 -13.12
C VAL A 68 -14.52 -26.75 -11.86
N THR A 69 -14.58 -28.05 -11.54
CA THR A 69 -15.16 -28.49 -10.26
C THR A 69 -14.08 -28.71 -9.20
N PRO A 70 -14.38 -28.56 -7.91
CA PRO A 70 -13.44 -28.86 -6.84
C PRO A 70 -12.88 -30.29 -6.89
N GLU A 71 -13.69 -31.25 -7.34
CA GLU A 71 -13.33 -32.67 -7.45
C GLU A 71 -12.29 -32.87 -8.55
N GLU A 72 -12.45 -32.26 -9.71
CA GLU A 72 -11.49 -32.30 -10.81
C GLU A 72 -10.15 -31.67 -10.41
N VAL A 73 -10.21 -30.45 -9.80
CA VAL A 73 -9.01 -29.77 -9.33
C VAL A 73 -8.28 -30.59 -8.26
N ARG A 74 -9.02 -31.19 -7.32
CA ARG A 74 -8.43 -32.05 -6.29
C ARG A 74 -7.68 -33.23 -6.89
N ALA A 75 -8.30 -33.95 -7.84
CA ALA A 75 -7.68 -35.10 -8.48
C ALA A 75 -6.37 -34.69 -9.21
N LEU A 76 -6.38 -33.60 -9.96
CA LEU A 76 -5.20 -33.09 -10.65
C LEU A 76 -4.13 -32.55 -9.67
N ALA A 77 -4.54 -31.88 -8.60
CA ALA A 77 -3.61 -31.42 -7.57
C ALA A 77 -2.92 -32.60 -6.85
N GLU A 78 -3.66 -33.63 -6.51
CA GLU A 78 -3.10 -34.85 -5.91
C GLU A 78 -2.14 -35.58 -6.87
N GLU A 79 -2.46 -35.64 -8.16
CA GLU A 79 -1.62 -36.28 -9.19
C GLU A 79 -0.31 -35.49 -9.40
N HIS A 80 -0.38 -34.13 -9.47
CA HIS A 80 0.78 -33.34 -9.87
C HIS A 80 1.56 -32.77 -8.69
N TYR A 81 0.91 -32.38 -7.60
CA TYR A 81 1.55 -31.81 -6.41
C TYR A 81 1.67 -32.80 -5.27
N GLY A 82 0.70 -33.72 -5.13
CA GLY A 82 0.69 -34.72 -4.05
C GLY A 82 1.86 -35.71 -4.09
N VAL A 83 2.52 -35.86 -5.25
CA VAL A 83 3.71 -36.70 -5.45
C VAL A 83 5.02 -36.00 -5.11
N ILE A 84 4.99 -34.67 -4.90
CA ILE A 84 6.18 -33.89 -4.56
C ILE A 84 6.46 -34.09 -3.07
N ALA A 85 7.63 -34.67 -2.77
CA ALA A 85 8.03 -34.90 -1.39
C ALA A 85 8.23 -33.56 -0.67
N PRO A 86 7.74 -33.43 0.58
CA PRO A 86 8.04 -32.26 1.41
C PRO A 86 9.55 -32.09 1.56
N THR A 87 10.01 -30.83 1.60
CA THR A 87 11.44 -30.54 1.84
C THR A 87 11.87 -30.92 3.25
N GLY A 88 10.91 -31.05 4.17
CA GLY A 88 11.16 -31.29 5.60
C GLY A 88 11.71 -30.07 6.33
N THR A 89 11.84 -28.95 5.63
CA THR A 89 12.20 -27.67 6.25
C THR A 89 10.93 -27.06 6.86
N ALA A 90 10.67 -27.38 8.13
CA ALA A 90 9.63 -26.69 8.88
C ALA A 90 10.06 -25.21 9.01
N HIS A 91 9.55 -24.36 8.15
CA HIS A 91 9.62 -22.92 8.35
C HIS A 91 8.72 -22.61 9.54
N GLY A 92 9.30 -22.57 10.74
CA GLY A 92 8.58 -22.17 11.93
C GLY A 92 8.01 -20.75 11.77
N GLU A 93 7.11 -20.40 12.69
CA GLU A 93 6.55 -19.04 12.75
C GLU A 93 7.68 -18.00 12.63
N ARG A 94 7.64 -17.18 11.60
CA ARG A 94 8.60 -16.10 11.40
C ARG A 94 8.41 -15.07 12.50
N LYS A 95 9.37 -14.95 13.38
CA LYS A 95 9.42 -13.90 14.41
C LYS A 95 10.17 -12.71 13.84
N TRP A 96 9.43 -11.81 13.23
CA TRP A 96 9.96 -10.53 12.78
C TRP A 96 9.96 -9.55 13.93
N ALA A 97 10.98 -8.69 14.00
CA ALA A 97 10.88 -7.51 14.83
C ALA A 97 9.75 -6.62 14.27
N PRO A 98 8.97 -5.94 15.12
CA PRO A 98 7.98 -4.98 14.63
C PRO A 98 8.68 -3.87 13.84
N VAL A 99 7.94 -3.23 12.95
CA VAL A 99 8.42 -2.02 12.25
C VAL A 99 8.84 -0.98 13.30
N PRO A 100 10.09 -0.48 13.26
CA PRO A 100 10.51 0.55 14.21
C PRO A 100 9.69 1.83 13.99
N PRO A 101 9.20 2.48 15.05
CA PRO A 101 8.51 3.75 14.91
C PRO A 101 9.45 4.83 14.38
N LEU A 102 8.95 5.72 13.55
CA LEU A 102 9.67 6.94 13.19
C LEU A 102 9.90 7.79 14.47
N THR A 103 11.15 8.16 14.71
CA THR A 103 11.55 8.97 15.87
C THR A 103 11.81 10.44 15.55
N GLU A 104 11.84 10.77 14.27
CA GLU A 104 12.03 12.13 13.74
C GLU A 104 11.37 12.28 12.37
N THR A 105 11.00 13.50 12.04
CA THR A 105 10.56 13.85 10.70
C THR A 105 11.77 14.02 9.80
N LYS A 106 11.68 13.52 8.56
CA LYS A 106 12.73 13.64 7.54
C LYS A 106 12.19 14.22 6.25
N GLU A 107 13.04 14.94 5.55
CA GLU A 107 12.80 15.42 4.20
C GLU A 107 13.75 14.73 3.22
N LEU A 108 13.20 14.23 2.11
CA LEU A 108 13.93 13.61 1.01
C LEU A 108 13.60 14.35 -0.28
N VAL A 109 14.63 14.80 -0.97
CA VAL A 109 14.50 15.49 -2.26
C VAL A 109 15.20 14.67 -3.32
N TYR A 110 14.50 14.37 -4.41
CA TYR A 110 15.09 13.73 -5.58
C TYR A 110 14.79 14.56 -6.83
N SER A 111 15.85 14.94 -7.56
CA SER A 111 15.76 15.73 -8.77
C SER A 111 16.29 14.93 -9.96
N ASP A 112 15.54 14.90 -11.08
CA ASP A 112 15.94 14.18 -12.29
C ASP A 112 15.46 14.91 -13.55
N PRO A 113 16.28 14.99 -14.61
CA PRO A 113 15.89 15.64 -15.87
C PRO A 113 14.67 15.03 -16.56
N LYS A 114 14.31 13.78 -16.24
CA LYS A 114 13.12 13.09 -16.77
C LYS A 114 11.83 13.57 -16.09
N VAL A 115 11.91 14.16 -14.91
CA VAL A 115 10.75 14.69 -14.20
C VAL A 115 10.26 15.94 -14.93
N ARG A 116 8.99 15.94 -15.32
CA ARG A 116 8.35 17.08 -16.01
C ARG A 116 7.41 17.82 -15.09
N GLN A 117 6.81 17.12 -14.15
CA GLN A 117 5.85 17.63 -13.19
C GLN A 117 6.37 17.35 -11.79
N PRO A 118 6.61 18.36 -10.96
CA PRO A 118 6.98 18.15 -9.58
C PRO A 118 5.84 17.47 -8.82
N SER A 119 6.20 16.71 -7.79
CA SER A 119 5.23 16.15 -6.86
C SER A 119 5.77 16.17 -5.45
N TRP A 120 4.84 16.29 -4.52
CA TRP A 120 5.04 16.21 -3.09
C TRP A 120 4.32 14.98 -2.53
N SER A 121 4.92 14.34 -1.54
CA SER A 121 4.29 13.25 -0.81
C SER A 121 4.76 13.25 0.64
N ARG A 122 3.86 12.89 1.55
CA ARG A 122 4.18 12.72 2.97
C ARG A 122 3.77 11.32 3.40
N TYR A 123 4.73 10.58 3.95
CA TYR A 123 4.59 9.18 4.34
C TYR A 123 4.61 9.04 5.86
N TYR A 124 3.66 8.30 6.38
CA TYR A 124 3.53 7.96 7.80
C TYR A 124 3.62 6.44 7.99
N SER A 125 4.03 5.99 9.17
CA SER A 125 3.77 4.62 9.59
C SER A 125 2.27 4.45 9.76
N GLY A 126 1.70 3.56 8.97
CA GLY A 126 0.28 3.22 9.03
C GLY A 126 0.02 1.94 9.82
N THR A 127 -0.86 1.11 9.31
CA THR A 127 -1.23 -0.19 9.89
C THR A 127 -1.34 -1.26 8.82
N SER A 128 -1.65 -2.49 9.21
CA SER A 128 -2.03 -3.56 8.29
C SER A 128 -3.16 -4.40 8.85
N GLU A 129 -3.86 -5.12 7.97
CA GLU A 129 -4.94 -6.04 8.36
C GLU A 129 -4.46 -7.15 9.30
N THR A 130 -3.20 -7.51 9.23
CA THR A 130 -2.58 -8.53 10.09
C THR A 130 -2.29 -7.99 11.49
N ARG A 131 -1.99 -6.69 11.61
CA ARG A 131 -1.67 -6.04 12.88
C ARG A 131 -2.90 -5.51 13.60
N ASP A 132 -3.71 -4.74 12.89
CA ASP A 132 -4.97 -4.20 13.41
C ASP A 132 -5.97 -4.05 12.25
N ARG A 133 -6.82 -5.06 12.12
CA ARG A 133 -7.81 -5.12 11.05
C ARG A 133 -8.88 -4.03 11.20
N GLU A 134 -9.31 -3.75 12.42
CA GLU A 134 -10.35 -2.75 12.65
C GLU A 134 -9.84 -1.36 12.29
N LEU A 135 -8.64 -1.01 12.72
CA LEU A 135 -7.99 0.25 12.33
C LEU A 135 -7.73 0.30 10.81
N SER A 136 -7.28 -0.80 10.21
CA SER A 136 -7.03 -0.90 8.76
C SER A 136 -8.29 -0.60 7.95
N TYR A 137 -9.41 -1.24 8.28
CA TYR A 137 -10.67 -1.04 7.58
C TYR A 137 -11.26 0.37 7.82
N ALA A 138 -11.13 0.88 9.04
CA ALA A 138 -11.53 2.25 9.35
C ALA A 138 -10.68 3.28 8.60
N LEU A 139 -9.38 3.01 8.47
CA LEU A 139 -8.45 3.84 7.70
C LEU A 139 -8.80 3.83 6.21
N ASP A 140 -9.09 2.67 5.62
CA ASP A 140 -9.49 2.58 4.20
C ASP A 140 -10.71 3.47 3.91
N VAL A 141 -11.72 3.43 4.78
CA VAL A 141 -12.90 4.31 4.67
C VAL A 141 -12.54 5.77 4.85
N GLY A 142 -11.71 6.10 5.85
CA GLY A 142 -11.25 7.47 6.10
C GLY A 142 -10.45 8.04 4.93
N LEU A 143 -9.55 7.25 4.35
CA LEU A 143 -8.76 7.64 3.18
C LEU A 143 -9.62 7.81 1.93
N GLU A 144 -10.66 6.99 1.74
CA GLU A 144 -11.59 7.17 0.63
C GLU A 144 -12.32 8.52 0.73
N VAL A 145 -12.70 8.97 1.93
CA VAL A 145 -13.29 10.30 2.14
C VAL A 145 -12.24 11.40 1.95
N LEU A 146 -11.04 11.23 2.51
CA LEU A 146 -9.99 12.25 2.49
C LEU A 146 -9.43 12.49 1.10
N GLY A 147 -9.00 11.41 0.38
CA GLY A 147 -8.29 11.51 -0.88
C GLY A 147 -8.59 10.40 -1.90
N GLY A 148 -9.72 9.69 -1.77
CA GLY A 148 -10.09 8.52 -2.58
C GLY A 148 -10.73 8.85 -3.94
N GLY A 149 -10.36 9.97 -4.58
CA GLY A 149 -10.81 10.33 -5.92
C GLY A 149 -11.60 11.64 -5.99
N MET A 150 -12.31 11.88 -7.10
CA MET A 150 -12.90 13.18 -7.44
C MET A 150 -13.94 13.72 -6.44
N THR A 151 -14.53 12.90 -5.59
CA THR A 151 -15.51 13.33 -4.57
C THR A 151 -14.90 13.46 -3.18
N SER A 152 -13.59 13.25 -3.05
CA SER A 152 -12.85 13.36 -1.79
C SER A 152 -12.60 14.80 -1.39
N ARG A 153 -12.33 15.00 -0.10
CA ARG A 153 -12.06 16.35 0.46
C ARG A 153 -10.89 17.05 -0.22
N LEU A 154 -9.75 16.35 -0.35
CA LEU A 154 -8.55 16.91 -0.96
C LEU A 154 -8.80 17.29 -2.43
N TYR A 155 -9.46 16.43 -3.20
CA TYR A 155 -9.73 16.73 -4.61
C TYR A 155 -10.66 17.93 -4.76
N GLN A 156 -11.79 17.94 -4.04
CA GLN A 156 -12.76 19.05 -4.13
C GLN A 156 -12.13 20.36 -3.70
N SER A 157 -11.42 20.38 -2.57
CA SER A 157 -10.81 21.60 -2.07
C SER A 157 -9.65 22.10 -2.93
N LEU A 158 -8.69 21.22 -3.27
CA LEU A 158 -7.42 21.65 -3.85
C LEU A 158 -7.43 21.67 -5.39
N VAL A 159 -8.21 20.79 -6.02
CA VAL A 159 -8.26 20.71 -7.49
C VAL A 159 -9.41 21.53 -8.06
N GLU A 160 -10.63 21.39 -7.49
CA GLU A 160 -11.81 22.05 -8.04
C GLU A 160 -11.97 23.49 -7.51
N ASP A 161 -11.92 23.72 -6.18
CA ASP A 161 -12.22 25.02 -5.60
C ASP A 161 -11.01 25.96 -5.62
N GLN A 162 -9.89 25.58 -5.04
CA GLN A 162 -8.68 26.41 -4.94
C GLN A 162 -7.83 26.40 -6.20
N GLN A 163 -7.91 25.35 -7.01
CA GLN A 163 -7.12 25.15 -8.23
C GLN A 163 -5.60 25.23 -8.01
N VAL A 164 -5.13 24.84 -6.84
CA VAL A 164 -3.70 24.82 -6.48
C VAL A 164 -3.02 23.49 -6.81
N ALA A 165 -3.80 22.45 -7.05
CA ALA A 165 -3.32 21.11 -7.42
C ALA A 165 -3.92 20.61 -8.72
N ILE A 166 -3.18 19.78 -9.45
CA ILE A 166 -3.73 18.95 -10.55
C ILE A 166 -4.16 17.56 -10.06
N SER A 167 -3.62 17.13 -8.91
CA SER A 167 -3.99 15.90 -8.23
C SER A 167 -3.68 16.01 -6.76
N ALA A 168 -4.55 15.40 -5.92
CA ALA A 168 -4.32 15.21 -4.50
C ALA A 168 -5.01 13.92 -4.07
N ASN A 169 -4.25 12.99 -3.51
CA ASN A 169 -4.73 11.65 -3.20
C ASN A 169 -4.14 11.15 -1.88
N THR A 170 -4.81 10.16 -1.30
CA THR A 170 -4.31 9.39 -0.15
C THR A 170 -4.26 7.91 -0.49
N PHE A 171 -3.35 7.20 0.14
CA PHE A 171 -3.20 5.77 -0.03
C PHE A 171 -2.61 5.13 1.23
N ALA A 172 -2.97 3.87 1.53
CA ALA A 172 -2.29 3.06 2.52
C ALA A 172 -2.05 1.63 2.00
N TRP A 173 -0.92 1.05 2.39
CA TRP A 173 -0.64 -0.36 2.12
C TRP A 173 -1.02 -1.19 3.34
N THR A 174 -2.28 -1.56 3.43
CA THR A 174 -2.85 -2.29 4.55
C THR A 174 -2.74 -3.80 4.40
N THR A 175 -2.50 -4.30 3.18
CA THR A 175 -2.39 -5.72 2.87
C THR A 175 -0.93 -6.18 2.96
N LEU A 176 -0.35 -6.09 4.13
CA LEU A 176 1.01 -6.52 4.47
C LEU A 176 0.99 -7.35 5.75
N HIS A 177 2.08 -8.08 6.01
CA HIS A 177 2.24 -8.84 7.26
C HIS A 177 2.49 -7.91 8.46
N ASP A 178 3.25 -6.84 8.26
CA ASP A 178 3.54 -5.81 9.25
C ASP A 178 2.98 -4.44 8.83
N GLU A 179 3.19 -3.41 9.64
CA GLU A 179 2.69 -2.07 9.37
C GLU A 179 3.19 -1.55 8.02
N GLY A 180 2.24 -1.19 7.16
CA GLY A 180 2.51 -0.54 5.88
C GLY A 180 2.54 0.98 5.99
N PRO A 181 3.00 1.68 4.94
CA PRO A 181 2.93 3.13 4.89
C PRO A 181 1.50 3.60 4.61
N ALA A 182 1.16 4.73 5.19
CA ALA A 182 0.05 5.57 4.74
C ALA A 182 0.62 6.88 4.21
N LEU A 183 0.09 7.38 3.10
CA LEU A 183 0.64 8.56 2.46
C LEU A 183 -0.42 9.49 1.91
N ILE A 184 -0.04 10.77 1.84
CA ILE A 184 -0.72 11.81 1.10
C ILE A 184 0.21 12.22 -0.04
N THR A 185 -0.31 12.37 -1.24
CA THR A 185 0.48 12.82 -2.40
C THR A 185 -0.29 13.87 -3.18
N ALA A 186 0.42 14.86 -3.71
CA ALA A 186 -0.16 15.92 -4.52
C ALA A 186 0.83 16.41 -5.57
N SER A 187 0.29 16.95 -6.67
CA SER A 187 1.07 17.62 -7.71
C SER A 187 0.52 19.03 -7.91
N PRO A 188 1.38 20.07 -7.98
CA PRO A 188 0.94 21.45 -8.09
C PRO A 188 0.32 21.78 -9.45
N ALA A 189 -0.64 22.69 -9.44
CA ALA A 189 -1.12 23.32 -10.67
C ALA A 189 -0.02 24.18 -11.31
N PRO A 190 -0.08 24.45 -12.64
CA PRO A 190 0.92 25.27 -13.31
C PRO A 190 1.07 26.65 -12.64
N GLY A 191 2.30 26.98 -12.24
CA GLY A 191 2.63 28.26 -11.60
C GLY A 191 2.44 28.29 -10.07
N VAL A 192 1.99 27.20 -9.45
CA VAL A 192 1.91 27.06 -7.99
C VAL A 192 3.24 26.50 -7.47
N ALA A 193 3.81 27.15 -6.46
CA ALA A 193 5.01 26.64 -5.78
C ALA A 193 4.69 25.38 -4.98
N LEU A 194 5.68 24.49 -4.83
CA LEU A 194 5.46 23.22 -4.14
C LEU A 194 5.15 23.42 -2.65
N GLU A 195 5.77 24.43 -2.05
CA GLU A 195 5.57 24.85 -0.65
C GLU A 195 4.14 25.38 -0.42
N ASP A 196 3.58 26.10 -1.40
CA ASP A 196 2.20 26.61 -1.31
C ASP A 196 1.20 25.46 -1.44
N LEU A 197 1.47 24.49 -2.31
CA LEU A 197 0.67 23.26 -2.43
C LEU A 197 0.70 22.47 -1.12
N GLU A 198 1.87 22.23 -0.55
CA GLU A 198 2.04 21.52 0.71
C GLU A 198 1.23 22.17 1.83
N ALA A 199 1.38 23.48 1.99
CA ALA A 199 0.63 24.25 2.99
C ALA A 199 -0.90 24.08 2.81
N ALA A 200 -1.37 24.15 1.56
CA ALA A 200 -2.79 23.96 1.25
C ALA A 200 -3.29 22.54 1.54
N VAL A 201 -2.49 21.51 1.19
CA VAL A 201 -2.81 20.10 1.50
C VAL A 201 -2.92 19.91 3.00
N MET A 202 -1.93 20.37 3.76
CA MET A 202 -1.90 20.16 5.20
C MET A 202 -2.98 20.94 5.93
N ALA A 203 -3.33 22.16 5.46
CA ALA A 203 -4.45 22.89 6.00
C ALA A 203 -5.79 22.16 5.85
N GLU A 204 -6.00 21.46 4.72
CA GLU A 204 -7.22 20.67 4.51
C GLU A 204 -7.21 19.38 5.36
N VAL A 205 -6.04 18.75 5.53
CA VAL A 205 -5.89 17.57 6.42
C VAL A 205 -6.16 17.96 7.87
N GLU A 206 -5.59 19.07 8.36
CA GLU A 206 -5.82 19.59 9.71
C GLU A 206 -7.29 19.92 9.94
N LYS A 207 -7.93 20.57 8.97
CA LYS A 207 -9.36 20.85 9.03
C LYS A 207 -10.20 19.56 9.16
N VAL A 208 -9.86 18.51 8.41
CA VAL A 208 -10.53 17.21 8.53
C VAL A 208 -10.29 16.57 9.91
N ILE A 209 -9.07 16.68 10.44
CA ILE A 209 -8.74 16.19 11.78
C ILE A 209 -9.55 16.92 12.85
N ASP A 210 -9.73 18.21 12.73
CA ASP A 210 -10.45 19.04 13.70
C ASP A 210 -11.98 18.89 13.59
N GLU A 211 -12.52 19.08 12.39
CA GLU A 211 -13.96 19.11 12.14
C GLU A 211 -14.59 17.72 11.97
N GLY A 212 -13.81 16.73 11.52
CA GLY A 212 -14.26 15.38 11.20
C GLY A 212 -14.92 15.25 9.83
N PHE A 213 -15.49 14.07 9.60
CA PHE A 213 -16.30 13.74 8.43
C PHE A 213 -17.78 13.85 8.71
N THR A 214 -18.57 14.10 7.67
CA THR A 214 -20.02 13.95 7.76
C THR A 214 -20.44 12.50 7.54
N ASP A 215 -21.59 12.10 8.11
CA ASP A 215 -22.14 10.74 7.90
C ASP A 215 -22.38 10.45 6.42
N ALA A 216 -22.80 11.44 5.64
CA ALA A 216 -23.04 11.29 4.21
C ALA A 216 -21.76 11.02 3.40
N GLU A 217 -20.62 11.57 3.80
CA GLU A 217 -19.32 11.29 3.17
C GLU A 217 -18.88 9.87 3.47
N VAL A 218 -18.94 9.48 4.73
CA VAL A 218 -18.58 8.13 5.17
C VAL A 218 -19.50 7.08 4.56
N GLU A 219 -20.80 7.34 4.47
CA GLU A 219 -21.75 6.44 3.81
C GLU A 219 -21.42 6.24 2.32
N ARG A 220 -21.05 7.31 1.60
CA ARG A 220 -20.62 7.20 0.20
C ARG A 220 -19.34 6.37 0.08
N ALA A 221 -18.36 6.61 0.94
CA ALA A 221 -17.07 5.89 0.94
C ALA A 221 -17.28 4.39 1.20
N ARG A 222 -18.03 4.03 2.26
CA ARG A 222 -18.36 2.64 2.58
C ARG A 222 -19.05 1.92 1.43
N ASN A 223 -20.06 2.56 0.83
CA ASN A 223 -20.82 1.99 -0.27
C ASN A 223 -19.94 1.82 -1.53
N LYS A 224 -19.04 2.76 -1.81
CA LYS A 224 -18.08 2.66 -2.91
C LYS A 224 -17.13 1.49 -2.71
N LEU A 225 -16.47 1.39 -1.55
CA LEU A 225 -15.53 0.31 -1.24
C LEU A 225 -16.22 -1.07 -1.26
N ALA A 226 -17.39 -1.19 -0.65
CA ALA A 226 -18.18 -2.42 -0.69
C ALA A 226 -18.60 -2.80 -2.11
N ALA A 227 -19.02 -1.84 -2.92
CA ALA A 227 -19.39 -2.07 -4.32
C ALA A 227 -18.17 -2.51 -5.16
N GLN A 228 -17.02 -1.85 -4.98
CA GLN A 228 -15.78 -2.24 -5.67
C GLN A 228 -15.38 -3.68 -5.35
N ALA A 229 -15.46 -4.10 -4.08
CA ALA A 229 -15.16 -5.46 -3.67
C ALA A 229 -16.16 -6.48 -4.27
N ILE A 230 -17.44 -6.13 -4.40
CA ILE A 230 -18.46 -6.97 -5.05
C ILE A 230 -18.18 -7.08 -6.56
N TYR A 231 -17.91 -5.97 -7.25
CA TYR A 231 -17.60 -5.99 -8.69
C TYR A 231 -16.27 -6.70 -9.00
N ALA A 232 -15.29 -6.65 -8.09
CA ALA A 232 -14.03 -7.38 -8.25
C ALA A 232 -14.25 -8.91 -8.36
N ARG A 233 -15.38 -9.42 -7.84
CA ARG A 233 -15.76 -10.84 -7.92
C ARG A 233 -16.08 -11.31 -9.34
N ASP A 234 -16.38 -10.42 -10.27
CA ASP A 234 -16.63 -10.75 -11.66
C ASP A 234 -15.34 -11.14 -12.41
N SER A 235 -14.17 -10.82 -11.85
CA SER A 235 -12.88 -11.17 -12.40
C SER A 235 -12.28 -12.39 -11.68
N GLN A 236 -12.18 -13.52 -12.39
CA GLN A 236 -11.58 -14.75 -11.86
C GLN A 236 -10.13 -14.52 -11.38
N SER A 237 -9.34 -13.76 -12.16
CA SER A 237 -7.96 -13.44 -11.80
C SER A 237 -7.87 -12.59 -10.54
N ASN A 238 -8.75 -11.57 -10.40
CA ASN A 238 -8.79 -10.75 -9.19
C ASN A 238 -9.18 -11.59 -7.98
N MET A 239 -10.16 -12.47 -8.10
CA MET A 239 -10.57 -13.35 -7.01
C MET A 239 -9.46 -14.32 -6.62
N ALA A 240 -8.78 -14.94 -7.59
CA ALA A 240 -7.66 -15.82 -7.30
C ALA A 240 -6.54 -15.09 -6.55
N ASN A 241 -6.18 -13.87 -6.98
CA ASN A 241 -5.19 -13.04 -6.31
C ASN A 241 -5.63 -12.62 -4.91
N THR A 242 -6.88 -12.19 -4.74
CA THR A 242 -7.41 -11.75 -3.44
C THR A 242 -7.40 -12.89 -2.42
N PHE A 243 -7.92 -14.06 -2.78
CA PHE A 243 -7.85 -15.22 -1.89
C PHE A 243 -6.42 -15.66 -1.61
N GLY A 244 -5.59 -15.73 -2.67
CA GLY A 244 -4.20 -16.15 -2.52
C GLY A 244 -3.40 -15.23 -1.61
N SER A 245 -3.48 -13.91 -1.78
CA SER A 245 -2.76 -12.93 -0.94
C SER A 245 -3.28 -12.93 0.50
N THR A 246 -4.60 -12.93 0.69
CA THR A 246 -5.20 -12.96 2.05
C THR A 246 -4.76 -14.21 2.82
N LEU A 247 -4.85 -15.38 2.20
CA LEU A 247 -4.44 -16.64 2.84
C LEU A 247 -2.93 -16.70 3.08
N ALA A 248 -2.11 -16.17 2.17
CA ALA A 248 -0.66 -16.13 2.33
C ALA A 248 -0.21 -15.20 3.50
N LEU A 249 -1.01 -14.21 3.82
CA LEU A 249 -0.81 -13.32 4.99
C LEU A 249 -1.40 -13.88 6.29
N GLY A 250 -1.98 -15.07 6.25
CA GLY A 250 -2.58 -15.72 7.43
C GLY A 250 -4.05 -15.34 7.69
N GLY A 251 -4.68 -14.63 6.75
CA GLY A 251 -6.11 -14.37 6.77
C GLY A 251 -6.94 -15.61 6.37
N SER A 252 -8.24 -15.45 6.25
CA SER A 252 -9.20 -16.51 5.97
C SER A 252 -10.06 -16.21 4.73
N VAL A 253 -10.72 -17.26 4.22
CA VAL A 253 -11.75 -17.12 3.17
C VAL A 253 -12.87 -16.19 3.62
N ASP A 254 -13.28 -16.29 4.89
CA ASP A 254 -14.33 -15.47 5.45
C ASP A 254 -13.96 -13.97 5.48
N ASP A 255 -12.69 -13.62 5.66
CA ASP A 255 -12.24 -12.25 5.58
C ASP A 255 -12.51 -11.64 4.20
N VAL A 256 -12.25 -12.39 3.13
CA VAL A 256 -12.54 -11.96 1.76
C VAL A 256 -14.04 -11.86 1.49
N LEU A 257 -14.80 -12.86 1.95
CA LEU A 257 -16.24 -12.92 1.70
C LEU A 257 -17.02 -11.84 2.45
N ASN A 258 -16.62 -11.55 3.69
CA ASN A 258 -17.29 -10.60 4.58
C ASN A 258 -16.76 -9.16 4.45
N TYR A 259 -15.70 -8.92 3.68
CA TYR A 259 -15.11 -7.58 3.50
C TYR A 259 -16.15 -6.50 3.11
N PRO A 260 -17.09 -6.73 2.15
CA PRO A 260 -18.10 -5.72 1.82
C PRO A 260 -18.98 -5.31 3.00
N ASP A 261 -19.33 -6.27 3.86
CA ASP A 261 -20.17 -6.00 5.03
C ASP A 261 -19.36 -5.34 6.15
N ALA A 262 -18.10 -5.73 6.32
CA ALA A 262 -17.18 -5.07 7.22
C ALA A 262 -16.99 -3.59 6.84
N MET A 263 -16.82 -3.26 5.56
CA MET A 263 -16.74 -1.87 5.09
C MET A 263 -18.01 -1.08 5.41
N ARG A 264 -19.20 -1.67 5.19
CA ARG A 264 -20.48 -1.02 5.52
C ARG A 264 -20.67 -0.77 7.01
N ALA A 265 -20.04 -1.56 7.86
CA ALA A 265 -20.18 -1.47 9.31
C ALA A 265 -19.32 -0.35 9.94
N ILE A 266 -18.31 0.17 9.24
CA ILE A 266 -17.44 1.23 9.77
C ILE A 266 -18.26 2.50 10.05
N THR A 267 -18.13 3.05 11.24
CA THR A 267 -18.83 4.28 11.66
C THR A 267 -18.04 5.53 11.27
N THR A 268 -18.70 6.67 11.31
CA THR A 268 -18.04 7.98 11.07
C THR A 268 -16.95 8.23 12.11
N GLU A 269 -17.20 7.90 13.37
CA GLU A 269 -16.25 8.05 14.47
C GLU A 269 -15.01 7.17 14.27
N GLN A 270 -15.19 5.91 13.83
CA GLN A 270 -14.07 5.02 13.55
C GLN A 270 -13.22 5.53 12.40
N ALA A 271 -13.84 5.95 11.29
CA ALA A 271 -13.12 6.46 10.12
C ALA A 271 -12.27 7.70 10.46
N ILE A 272 -12.84 8.67 11.19
CA ILE A 272 -12.06 9.86 11.58
C ILE A 272 -11.03 9.57 12.67
N ALA A 273 -11.31 8.65 13.59
CA ALA A 273 -10.33 8.22 14.59
C ALA A 273 -9.10 7.59 13.92
N ALA A 274 -9.29 6.74 12.91
CA ALA A 274 -8.20 6.13 12.15
C ALA A 274 -7.36 7.18 11.40
N VAL A 275 -7.99 8.17 10.78
CA VAL A 275 -7.27 9.29 10.13
C VAL A 275 -6.47 10.11 11.14
N ARG A 276 -7.06 10.42 12.31
CA ARG A 276 -6.36 11.12 13.40
C ARG A 276 -5.18 10.34 13.95
N GLU A 277 -5.33 9.03 14.09
CA GLU A 277 -4.27 8.17 14.58
C GLU A 277 -3.08 8.15 13.62
N VAL A 278 -3.31 8.11 12.32
CA VAL A 278 -2.24 7.98 11.32
C VAL A 278 -1.64 9.32 10.92
N PHE A 279 -2.46 10.36 10.74
CA PHE A 279 -2.04 11.67 10.21
C PHE A 279 -2.05 12.80 11.25
N GLY A 280 -2.21 12.47 12.54
CA GLY A 280 -2.21 13.47 13.60
C GLY A 280 -0.92 14.31 13.65
N SER A 281 -1.02 15.54 14.14
CA SER A 281 0.09 16.52 14.16
C SER A 281 1.27 16.12 15.03
N ASP A 282 1.10 15.16 15.93
CA ASP A 282 2.15 14.58 16.79
C ASP A 282 2.91 13.43 16.15
N ARG A 283 2.54 13.02 14.94
CA ARG A 283 3.17 11.91 14.23
C ARG A 283 4.39 12.37 13.45
N HIS A 284 5.47 11.61 13.54
CA HIS A 284 6.62 11.77 12.65
C HIS A 284 6.30 11.21 11.26
N TYR A 285 6.90 11.80 10.23
CA TYR A 285 6.69 11.44 8.84
C TYR A 285 7.96 11.58 8.02
N ILE A 286 7.93 11.03 6.81
CA ILE A 286 8.94 11.28 5.78
C ILE A 286 8.28 12.12 4.69
N GLU A 287 8.82 13.29 4.47
CA GLU A 287 8.42 14.17 3.38
C GLU A 287 9.28 13.92 2.15
N ALA A 288 8.67 13.82 1.00
CA ALA A 288 9.36 13.45 -0.23
C ALA A 288 8.99 14.41 -1.37
N HIS A 289 10.01 15.02 -1.95
CA HIS A 289 9.90 15.95 -3.07
C HIS A 289 10.54 15.36 -4.31
N LEU A 290 9.74 15.18 -5.37
CA LEU A 290 10.22 14.82 -6.69
C LEU A 290 10.25 16.07 -7.57
N LEU A 291 11.43 16.46 -8.02
CA LEU A 291 11.63 17.73 -8.71
C LEU A 291 12.22 17.53 -10.11
N PRO A 292 11.88 18.40 -11.09
CA PRO A 292 12.68 18.55 -12.29
C PRO A 292 14.12 18.93 -11.90
N ALA A 293 15.13 18.30 -12.51
CA ALA A 293 16.49 18.81 -12.35
C ALA A 293 16.57 20.19 -12.99
N GLU A 294 17.27 21.11 -12.33
CA GLU A 294 17.62 22.41 -12.93
C GLU A 294 18.35 22.13 -14.25
N GLY A 295 17.77 22.51 -15.37
CA GLY A 295 18.43 22.42 -16.64
C GLY A 295 19.63 23.36 -16.68
N ASP A 296 20.78 22.88 -17.12
CA ASP A 296 21.83 23.75 -17.65
C ASP A 296 21.19 24.60 -18.75
N SER A 297 20.79 25.85 -18.40
CA SER A 297 20.24 26.85 -19.31
C SER A 297 21.34 27.49 -20.15
#